data_17795ea6804d42fef08214a227260e0f
#
_entry.id   17795ea6804d42fef08214a227260e0f
#
_cell.length_a   1.000
_cell.length_b   1.000
_cell.length_c   1.000
_cell.angle_alpha   90.00
_cell.angle_beta   90.00
_cell.angle_gamma   90.00
#
_symmetry.space_group_name_H-M   'P 1'
#
loop_
_entity.id
_entity.type
_entity.pdbx_description
1 polymer ?
#
loop_
_entity_poly.entity_id
_entity_poly.type
_entity_poly.pdbx_seq_one_letter_code
_entity_poly.pdbx_strand_id
1 'polypeptide(L)'
;SAIFGTSPFRTARDLYYDKLNIASVEDDEGNWVAMEMGHLLEPLVAKIFERKTGYRVYQIKKMFQHPQYPWMLADVDYFVELPDGTTAILEIKTTNYNARDNWWMNGKETVPVYYESQGRHYMAVTDLARCFFCCLYGNNEEEVIIREVKRDFEYEAEMVFLEQYFWENHVQRHVPPPYTESGALIIESARKHFGPADKNAPAVALDLDMTAI
;
A
#
# COMPACT_ATOMS: atom_id res chain seq x y z
N SER A 1 1.41 2.51 -3.82
CA SER A 1 2.83 2.65 -3.40
C SER A 1 3.80 1.89 -4.32
N ALA A 2 3.48 0.65 -4.75
CA ALA A 2 4.36 -0.13 -5.64
C ALA A 2 4.63 0.58 -6.99
N ILE A 3 3.59 1.14 -7.64
CA ILE A 3 3.72 1.90 -8.90
C ILE A 3 4.67 3.08 -8.77
N PHE A 4 4.73 3.71 -7.60
CA PHE A 4 5.54 4.90 -7.33
C PHE A 4 6.96 4.58 -6.82
N GLY A 5 7.33 3.29 -6.73
CA GLY A 5 8.62 2.86 -6.18
C GLY A 5 8.80 3.17 -4.69
N THR A 6 7.73 3.48 -3.97
CA THR A 6 7.78 3.84 -2.54
C THR A 6 7.40 2.68 -1.61
N SER A 7 6.98 1.54 -2.17
CA SER A 7 6.63 0.36 -1.39
C SER A 7 7.89 -0.34 -0.86
N PRO A 8 7.97 -0.61 0.46
CA PRO A 8 9.03 -1.44 1.00
C PRO A 8 8.72 -2.94 0.93
N PHE A 9 7.52 -3.32 0.43
CA PHE A 9 7.00 -4.69 0.52
C PHE A 9 6.95 -5.42 -0.82
N ARG A 10 6.83 -4.70 -1.92
CA ARG A 10 6.73 -5.28 -3.26
C ARG A 10 7.09 -4.30 -4.35
N THR A 11 7.54 -4.83 -5.48
CA THR A 11 7.88 -4.08 -6.68
C THR A 11 6.64 -3.76 -7.53
N ALA A 12 6.79 -2.83 -8.48
CA ALA A 12 5.76 -2.59 -9.50
C ALA A 12 5.51 -3.85 -10.35
N ARG A 13 6.54 -4.68 -10.55
CA ARG A 13 6.45 -5.94 -11.30
C ARG A 13 5.66 -7.00 -10.54
N ASP A 14 5.77 -7.08 -9.21
CA ASP A 14 4.92 -7.96 -8.39
C ASP A 14 3.45 -7.57 -8.51
N LEU A 15 3.16 -6.25 -8.49
CA LEU A 15 1.80 -5.76 -8.71
C LEU A 15 1.28 -6.11 -10.12
N TYR A 16 2.13 -6.02 -11.14
CA TYR A 16 1.77 -6.41 -12.51
C TYR A 16 1.39 -7.89 -12.59
N TYR A 17 2.17 -8.79 -12.00
CA TYR A 17 1.85 -10.22 -11.96
C TYR A 17 0.55 -10.50 -11.20
N ASP A 18 0.34 -9.82 -10.07
CA ASP A 18 -0.90 -9.88 -9.30
C ASP A 18 -2.12 -9.46 -10.13
N LYS A 19 -2.03 -8.34 -10.86
CA LYS A 19 -3.13 -7.87 -11.73
C LYS A 19 -3.44 -8.79 -12.91
N LEU A 20 -2.50 -9.58 -13.35
CA LEU A 20 -2.69 -10.60 -14.40
C LEU A 20 -3.00 -12.00 -13.85
N ASN A 21 -3.15 -12.15 -12.53
CA ASN A 21 -3.33 -13.44 -11.85
C ASN A 21 -2.23 -14.46 -12.19
N ILE A 22 -1.00 -13.99 -12.39
CA ILE A 22 0.15 -14.84 -12.61
C ILE A 22 0.65 -15.33 -11.25
N ALA A 23 0.53 -16.64 -11.02
CA ALA A 23 0.94 -17.24 -9.76
C ALA A 23 2.46 -17.12 -9.54
N SER A 24 2.86 -16.95 -8.30
CA SER A 24 4.26 -17.08 -7.88
C SER A 24 4.71 -18.54 -7.94
N VAL A 25 5.99 -18.75 -8.23
CA VAL A 25 6.62 -20.09 -8.23
C VAL A 25 6.95 -20.52 -6.81
N GLU A 26 7.34 -19.58 -5.95
CA GLU A 26 7.52 -19.81 -4.52
C GLU A 26 6.33 -19.21 -3.76
N ASP A 27 5.70 -20.02 -2.92
CA ASP A 27 4.74 -19.51 -1.92
C ASP A 27 5.55 -18.84 -0.81
N ASP A 28 5.70 -17.53 -0.94
CA ASP A 28 6.18 -16.73 0.17
C ASP A 28 5.01 -16.50 1.13
N GLU A 29 4.95 -17.34 2.18
CA GLU A 29 3.99 -17.13 3.27
C GLU A 29 4.21 -15.77 3.96
N GLY A 30 5.33 -15.08 3.65
CA GLY A 30 5.68 -13.80 4.22
C GLY A 30 5.64 -13.79 5.73
N ASN A 31 5.40 -12.65 6.32
CA ASN A 31 5.09 -12.56 7.75
C ASN A 31 3.58 -12.75 7.97
N TRP A 32 3.09 -13.98 7.75
CA TRP A 32 1.66 -14.31 7.88
C TRP A 32 1.11 -13.95 9.27
N VAL A 33 1.92 -14.06 10.33
CA VAL A 33 1.53 -13.67 11.69
C VAL A 33 1.22 -12.19 11.77
N ALA A 34 2.04 -11.34 11.17
CA ALA A 34 1.79 -9.89 11.17
C ALA A 34 0.54 -9.53 10.35
N MET A 35 0.29 -10.22 9.24
CA MET A 35 -0.93 -10.03 8.45
C MET A 35 -2.17 -10.45 9.22
N GLU A 36 -2.14 -11.63 9.83
CA GLU A 36 -3.26 -12.15 10.65
C GLU A 36 -3.53 -11.26 11.86
N MET A 37 -2.48 -10.84 12.58
CA MET A 37 -2.61 -9.88 13.67
C MET A 37 -3.23 -8.54 13.19
N GLY A 38 -2.85 -8.07 12.01
CA GLY A 38 -3.46 -6.89 11.38
C GLY A 38 -4.97 -7.03 11.30
N HIS A 39 -5.45 -8.08 10.66
CA HIS A 39 -6.88 -8.35 10.51
C HIS A 39 -7.62 -8.54 11.83
N LEU A 40 -7.05 -9.32 12.75
CA LEU A 40 -7.67 -9.58 14.05
C LEU A 40 -7.77 -8.32 14.91
N LEU A 41 -6.83 -7.39 14.78
CA LEU A 41 -6.78 -6.16 15.58
C LEU A 41 -7.56 -4.98 14.96
N GLU A 42 -7.93 -5.05 13.68
CA GLU A 42 -8.69 -3.96 13.01
C GLU A 42 -9.90 -3.48 13.83
N PRO A 43 -10.82 -4.36 14.32
CA PRO A 43 -11.97 -3.90 15.08
C PRO A 43 -11.59 -3.25 16.41
N LEU A 44 -10.50 -3.71 17.04
CA LEU A 44 -10.01 -3.14 18.28
C LEU A 44 -9.45 -1.73 18.04
N VAL A 45 -8.65 -1.55 17.00
CA VAL A 45 -8.04 -0.26 16.67
C VAL A 45 -9.11 0.76 16.24
N ALA A 46 -10.12 0.33 15.49
CA ALA A 46 -11.28 1.16 15.14
C ALA A 46 -12.01 1.66 16.41
N LYS A 47 -12.22 0.78 17.40
CA LYS A 47 -12.81 1.13 18.69
C LYS A 47 -11.93 2.09 19.51
N ILE A 48 -10.61 1.93 19.48
CA ILE A 48 -9.68 2.87 20.13
C ILE A 48 -9.80 4.24 19.47
N PHE A 49 -9.82 4.31 18.14
CA PHE A 49 -10.00 5.54 17.39
C PHE A 49 -11.31 6.26 17.80
N GLU A 50 -12.42 5.53 17.82
CA GLU A 50 -13.73 6.06 18.22
C GLU A 50 -13.71 6.64 19.64
N ARG A 51 -13.09 5.92 20.60
CA ARG A 51 -12.96 6.39 21.98
C ARG A 51 -12.10 7.64 22.13
N LYS A 52 -10.97 7.71 21.38
CA LYS A 52 -10.03 8.84 21.45
C LYS A 52 -10.55 10.08 20.76
N THR A 53 -11.31 9.94 19.68
CA THR A 53 -11.80 11.08 18.88
C THR A 53 -13.23 11.49 19.22
N GLY A 54 -14.03 10.56 19.74
CA GLY A 54 -15.47 10.73 19.90
C GLY A 54 -16.25 10.66 18.58
N TYR A 55 -15.60 10.36 17.47
CA TYR A 55 -16.23 10.23 16.15
C TYR A 55 -16.86 8.86 16.01
N ARG A 56 -18.02 8.79 15.39
CA ARG A 56 -18.69 7.52 15.08
C ARG A 56 -17.95 6.80 13.96
N VAL A 57 -17.57 5.54 14.22
CA VAL A 57 -16.91 4.67 13.25
C VAL A 57 -17.88 3.59 12.77
N TYR A 58 -17.91 3.32 11.47
CA TYR A 58 -18.74 2.28 10.89
C TYR A 58 -18.06 1.64 9.69
N GLN A 59 -18.50 0.43 9.34
CA GLN A 59 -17.93 -0.34 8.24
C GLN A 59 -18.95 -0.51 7.12
N ILE A 60 -18.48 -0.41 5.87
CA ILE A 60 -19.22 -0.79 4.67
C ILE A 60 -18.40 -1.86 3.96
N LYS A 61 -18.79 -3.12 4.12
CA LYS A 61 -18.11 -4.28 3.51
C LYS A 61 -18.41 -4.36 2.01
N LYS A 62 -17.73 -3.53 1.23
CA LYS A 62 -17.97 -3.36 -0.18
C LYS A 62 -16.71 -2.86 -0.87
N MET A 63 -16.39 -3.46 -2.00
CA MET A 63 -15.38 -2.91 -2.91
C MET A 63 -15.97 -1.68 -3.62
N PHE A 64 -15.28 -0.54 -3.50
CA PHE A 64 -15.63 0.69 -4.23
C PHE A 64 -14.87 0.73 -5.54
N GLN A 65 -15.47 1.32 -6.55
CA GLN A 65 -14.90 1.46 -7.89
C GLN A 65 -15.01 2.92 -8.34
N HIS A 66 -13.92 3.45 -8.88
CA HIS A 66 -13.91 4.81 -9.41
C HIS A 66 -14.84 4.92 -10.63
N PRO A 67 -15.70 5.95 -10.71
CA PRO A 67 -16.71 6.05 -11.75
C PRO A 67 -16.15 6.22 -13.18
N GLN A 68 -14.98 6.86 -13.32
CA GLN A 68 -14.33 7.11 -14.61
C GLN A 68 -13.21 6.11 -14.92
N TYR A 69 -12.58 5.54 -13.89
CA TYR A 69 -11.46 4.61 -14.00
C TYR A 69 -11.81 3.26 -13.35
N PRO A 70 -12.52 2.35 -14.07
CA PRO A 70 -13.05 1.12 -13.49
C PRO A 70 -11.99 0.16 -12.94
N TRP A 71 -10.73 0.35 -13.28
CA TRP A 71 -9.60 -0.40 -12.76
C TRP A 71 -9.12 0.12 -11.39
N MET A 72 -9.51 1.33 -10.99
CA MET A 72 -9.24 1.86 -9.66
C MET A 72 -10.29 1.34 -8.67
N LEU A 73 -9.83 0.56 -7.71
CA LEU A 73 -10.67 -0.08 -6.69
C LEU A 73 -10.18 0.28 -5.29
N ALA A 74 -11.10 0.44 -4.35
CA ALA A 74 -10.79 0.68 -2.96
C ALA A 74 -11.57 -0.28 -2.04
N ASP A 75 -10.84 -0.97 -1.18
CA ASP A 75 -11.38 -1.75 -0.06
C ASP A 75 -11.06 -0.98 1.22
N VAL A 76 -12.04 -0.21 1.70
CA VAL A 76 -11.89 0.71 2.83
C VAL A 76 -12.16 -0.03 4.13
N ASP A 77 -11.22 0.03 5.08
CA ASP A 77 -11.36 -0.64 6.38
C ASP A 77 -12.60 -0.14 7.13
N TYR A 78 -12.67 1.19 7.35
CA TYR A 78 -13.79 1.84 8.04
C TYR A 78 -14.06 3.25 7.50
N PHE A 79 -15.23 3.76 7.84
CA PHE A 79 -15.66 5.14 7.62
C PHE A 79 -15.89 5.85 8.96
N VAL A 80 -15.73 7.16 8.94
CA VAL A 80 -15.89 8.03 10.11
C VAL A 80 -16.93 9.10 9.79
N GLU A 81 -17.91 9.25 10.65
CA GLU A 81 -18.85 10.38 10.62
C GLU A 81 -18.26 11.53 11.45
N LEU A 82 -18.00 12.65 10.79
CA LEU A 82 -17.41 13.83 11.41
C LEU A 82 -18.47 14.75 12.02
N PRO A 83 -18.11 15.61 12.98
CA PRO A 83 -19.06 16.52 13.62
C PRO A 83 -19.77 17.50 12.68
N ASP A 84 -19.17 17.78 11.52
CA ASP A 84 -19.76 18.62 10.48
C ASP A 84 -20.75 17.87 9.56
N GLY A 85 -20.99 16.59 9.83
CA GLY A 85 -21.86 15.72 9.04
C GLY A 85 -21.18 15.13 7.79
N THR A 86 -19.91 15.42 7.55
CA THR A 86 -19.16 14.81 6.43
C THR A 86 -18.63 13.44 6.82
N THR A 87 -18.30 12.64 5.81
CA THR A 87 -17.68 11.32 5.98
C THR A 87 -16.20 11.36 5.64
N ALA A 88 -15.38 10.64 6.38
CA ALA A 88 -13.97 10.40 6.10
C ALA A 88 -13.66 8.91 6.06
N ILE A 89 -12.54 8.55 5.45
CA ILE A 89 -11.96 7.20 5.49
C ILE A 89 -11.21 7.05 6.82
N LEU A 90 -11.25 5.84 7.39
CA LEU A 90 -10.36 5.42 8.46
C LEU A 90 -9.62 4.15 8.00
N GLU A 91 -8.33 4.30 7.82
CA GLU A 91 -7.40 3.23 7.47
C GLU A 91 -6.69 2.75 8.73
N ILE A 92 -6.81 1.47 9.02
CA ILE A 92 -6.21 0.84 10.18
C ILE A 92 -4.83 0.30 9.85
N LYS A 93 -3.87 0.54 10.74
CA LYS A 93 -2.54 -0.04 10.64
C LYS A 93 -2.11 -0.63 11.98
N THR A 94 -1.33 -1.68 11.91
CA THR A 94 -0.62 -2.24 13.06
C THR A 94 0.86 -2.28 12.76
N THR A 95 1.67 -2.01 13.75
CA THR A 95 3.13 -2.08 13.61
C THR A 95 3.76 -2.46 14.95
N ASN A 96 5.07 -2.58 14.98
CA ASN A 96 5.80 -2.78 16.21
C ASN A 96 6.47 -1.47 16.69
N TYR A 97 6.93 -1.49 17.92
CA TYR A 97 7.55 -0.34 18.55
C TYR A 97 8.75 0.24 17.78
N ASN A 98 9.53 -0.62 17.11
CA ASN A 98 10.71 -0.19 16.35
C ASN A 98 10.33 0.55 15.05
N ALA A 99 9.19 0.25 14.46
CA ALA A 99 8.73 0.90 13.24
C ALA A 99 7.84 2.15 13.50
N ARG A 100 7.58 2.46 14.77
CA ARG A 100 6.83 3.66 15.19
C ARG A 100 7.41 4.94 14.61
N ASP A 101 8.74 5.07 14.60
CA ASP A 101 9.43 6.29 14.18
C ASP A 101 9.26 6.62 12.69
N ASN A 102 8.78 5.67 11.87
CA ASN A 102 8.40 5.92 10.46
C ASN A 102 7.21 6.90 10.33
N TRP A 103 6.49 7.17 11.42
CA TRP A 103 5.39 8.13 11.47
C TRP A 103 5.83 9.57 11.81
N TRP A 104 7.13 9.81 11.76
CA TRP A 104 7.75 11.14 11.88
C TRP A 104 8.82 11.31 10.79
N MET A 105 8.84 12.48 10.18
CA MET A 105 9.87 12.87 9.22
C MET A 105 10.44 14.23 9.63
N ASN A 106 11.75 14.31 9.86
CA ASN A 106 12.41 15.55 10.30
C ASN A 106 11.76 16.20 11.53
N GLY A 107 11.33 15.38 12.50
CA GLY A 107 10.64 15.82 13.72
C GLY A 107 9.19 16.26 13.54
N LYS A 108 8.63 16.16 12.33
CA LYS A 108 7.22 16.43 12.04
C LYS A 108 6.42 15.13 11.98
N GLU A 109 5.21 15.19 12.48
CA GLU A 109 4.24 14.11 12.35
C GLU A 109 3.86 13.88 10.88
N THR A 110 3.92 12.63 10.44
CA THR A 110 3.61 12.25 9.06
C THR A 110 2.95 10.88 9.00
N VAL A 111 2.37 10.56 7.86
CA VAL A 111 2.01 9.19 7.48
C VAL A 111 3.16 8.65 6.64
N PRO A 112 3.62 7.41 6.86
CA PRO A 112 4.58 6.78 5.95
C PRO A 112 4.11 6.85 4.51
N VAL A 113 4.98 7.28 3.58
CA VAL A 113 4.64 7.57 2.17
C VAL A 113 3.94 6.39 1.48
N TYR A 114 4.32 5.16 1.85
CA TYR A 114 3.72 3.94 1.28
C TYR A 114 2.29 3.67 1.77
N TYR A 115 1.90 4.19 2.94
CA TYR A 115 0.52 4.18 3.42
C TYR A 115 -0.26 5.39 2.92
N GLU A 116 0.38 6.56 2.90
CA GLU A 116 -0.25 7.80 2.44
C GLU A 116 -0.78 7.65 1.01
N SER A 117 -0.01 7.06 0.10
CA SER A 117 -0.44 6.80 -1.26
C SER A 117 -1.70 5.90 -1.35
N GLN A 118 -1.88 4.96 -0.42
CA GLN A 118 -3.09 4.13 -0.34
C GLN A 118 -4.31 4.98 0.05
N GLY A 119 -4.19 5.79 1.11
CA GLY A 119 -5.29 6.65 1.55
C GLY A 119 -5.68 7.69 0.49
N ARG A 120 -4.70 8.24 -0.24
CA ARG A 120 -4.96 9.17 -1.34
C ARG A 120 -5.68 8.50 -2.51
N HIS A 121 -5.28 7.28 -2.87
CA HIS A 121 -5.98 6.48 -3.87
C HIS A 121 -7.43 6.20 -3.43
N TYR A 122 -7.65 5.87 -2.16
CA TYR A 122 -8.99 5.63 -1.64
C TYR A 122 -9.85 6.89 -1.65
N MET A 123 -9.29 8.05 -1.33
CA MET A 123 -9.99 9.33 -1.45
C MET A 123 -10.40 9.64 -2.90
N ALA A 124 -9.53 9.35 -3.87
CA ALA A 124 -9.85 9.52 -5.28
C ALA A 124 -11.01 8.59 -5.72
N VAL A 125 -10.97 7.31 -5.32
CA VAL A 125 -12.01 6.32 -5.69
C VAL A 125 -13.37 6.64 -5.05
N THR A 126 -13.38 7.08 -3.79
CA THR A 126 -14.61 7.30 -3.01
C THR A 126 -15.14 8.73 -3.07
N ASP A 127 -14.38 9.64 -3.67
CA ASP A 127 -14.65 11.10 -3.70
C ASP A 127 -14.75 11.74 -2.30
N LEU A 128 -14.05 11.15 -1.32
CA LEU A 128 -14.00 11.68 0.04
C LEU A 128 -12.80 12.62 0.22
N ALA A 129 -12.98 13.64 1.06
CA ALA A 129 -12.01 14.72 1.22
C ALA A 129 -10.93 14.44 2.28
N ARG A 130 -11.11 13.40 3.11
CA ARG A 130 -10.26 13.16 4.29
C ARG A 130 -10.06 11.67 4.52
N CYS A 131 -8.83 11.30 4.90
CA CYS A 131 -8.46 9.96 5.33
C CYS A 131 -7.71 10.04 6.66
N PHE A 132 -8.21 9.35 7.67
CA PHE A 132 -7.50 9.13 8.93
C PHE A 132 -6.74 7.80 8.85
N PHE A 133 -5.54 7.83 9.40
CA PHE A 133 -4.76 6.63 9.67
C PHE A 133 -4.70 6.45 11.18
N CYS A 134 -5.06 5.26 11.65
CA CYS A 134 -4.94 4.89 13.04
C CYS A 134 -4.01 3.68 13.14
N CYS A 135 -2.83 3.85 13.73
CA CYS A 135 -1.81 2.82 13.82
C CYS A 135 -1.55 2.42 15.27
N LEU A 136 -1.84 1.17 15.61
CA LEU A 136 -1.47 0.56 16.89
C LEU A 136 -0.04 0.02 16.79
N TYR A 137 0.86 0.45 17.70
CA TYR A 137 2.26 0.02 17.73
C TYR A 137 2.68 -0.74 19.00
N GLY A 138 1.73 -0.97 19.89
CA GLY A 138 1.96 -1.68 21.16
C GLY A 138 0.71 -2.43 21.62
N ASN A 139 0.52 -2.51 22.94
CA ASN A 139 -0.55 -3.32 23.52
C ASN A 139 -1.49 -2.56 24.48
N ASN A 140 -1.43 -1.23 24.48
CA ASN A 140 -2.34 -0.38 25.26
C ASN A 140 -2.87 0.78 24.43
N GLU A 141 -3.92 1.43 24.96
CA GLU A 141 -4.65 2.50 24.26
C GLU A 141 -3.80 3.75 23.98
N GLU A 142 -2.71 3.97 24.75
CA GLU A 142 -1.82 5.12 24.55
C GLU A 142 -0.76 4.86 23.45
N GLU A 143 -0.59 3.60 23.06
CA GLU A 143 0.37 3.20 22.02
C GLU A 143 -0.27 3.21 20.63
N VAL A 144 -0.95 4.32 20.33
CA VAL A 144 -1.66 4.56 19.06
C VAL A 144 -1.24 5.89 18.47
N ILE A 145 -1.04 5.89 17.16
CA ILE A 145 -0.78 7.07 16.35
C ILE A 145 -2.01 7.35 15.50
N ILE A 146 -2.54 8.56 15.57
CA ILE A 146 -3.63 9.01 14.70
C ILE A 146 -3.09 10.14 13.82
N ARG A 147 -3.29 10.05 12.51
CA ARG A 147 -2.90 11.05 11.52
C ARG A 147 -4.04 11.30 10.55
N GLU A 148 -4.18 12.54 10.13
CA GLU A 148 -5.13 12.93 9.11
C GLU A 148 -4.39 13.36 7.85
N VAL A 149 -4.86 12.86 6.70
CA VAL A 149 -4.47 13.30 5.36
C VAL A 149 -5.69 13.92 4.68
N LYS A 150 -5.52 15.13 4.18
CA LYS A 150 -6.55 15.81 3.40
C LYS A 150 -6.30 15.58 1.92
N ARG A 151 -7.38 15.53 1.14
CA ARG A 151 -7.31 15.41 -0.31
C ARG A 151 -6.51 16.56 -0.90
N ASP A 152 -5.67 16.25 -1.86
CA ASP A 152 -4.84 17.15 -2.61
C ASP A 152 -5.02 16.82 -4.09
N PHE A 153 -5.67 17.69 -4.82
CA PHE A 153 -6.02 17.46 -6.22
C PHE A 153 -4.81 17.50 -7.16
N GLU A 154 -3.75 18.21 -6.83
CA GLU A 154 -2.50 18.20 -7.62
C GLU A 154 -1.81 16.84 -7.47
N TYR A 155 -1.63 16.39 -6.24
CA TYR A 155 -1.12 15.05 -5.97
C TYR A 155 -1.99 13.95 -6.62
N GLU A 156 -3.31 14.08 -6.50
CA GLU A 156 -4.26 13.11 -7.07
C GLU A 156 -4.12 13.02 -8.60
N ALA A 157 -4.01 14.15 -9.28
CA ALA A 157 -3.84 14.18 -10.74
C ALA A 157 -2.57 13.44 -11.19
N GLU A 158 -1.45 13.67 -10.51
CA GLU A 158 -0.19 12.96 -10.78
C GLU A 158 -0.30 11.46 -10.45
N MET A 159 -0.90 11.12 -9.32
CA MET A 159 -1.12 9.76 -8.90
C MET A 159 -1.98 8.99 -9.92
N VAL A 160 -3.11 9.54 -10.31
CA VAL A 160 -4.02 8.92 -11.29
C VAL A 160 -3.34 8.77 -12.65
N PHE A 161 -2.56 9.76 -13.08
CA PHE A 161 -1.78 9.66 -14.33
C PHE A 161 -0.78 8.49 -14.29
N LEU A 162 -0.03 8.32 -13.22
CA LEU A 162 0.93 7.23 -13.08
C LEU A 162 0.24 5.85 -12.97
N GLU A 163 -0.87 5.78 -12.26
CA GLU A 163 -1.68 4.57 -12.15
C GLU A 163 -2.30 4.19 -13.51
N GLN A 164 -2.83 5.16 -14.25
CA GLN A 164 -3.35 4.97 -15.61
C GLN A 164 -2.25 4.51 -16.55
N TYR A 165 -1.07 5.16 -16.50
CA TYR A 165 0.08 4.76 -17.31
C TYR A 165 0.47 3.30 -17.05
N PHE A 166 0.54 2.91 -15.77
CA PHE A 166 0.84 1.51 -15.38
C PHE A 166 -0.22 0.55 -15.92
N TRP A 167 -1.49 0.89 -15.76
CA TRP A 167 -2.59 0.06 -16.24
C TRP A 167 -2.55 -0.15 -17.76
N GLU A 168 -2.47 0.95 -18.53
CA GLU A 168 -2.53 0.92 -19.98
C GLU A 168 -1.26 0.35 -20.63
N ASN A 169 -0.08 0.70 -20.13
CA ASN A 169 1.18 0.33 -20.77
C ASN A 169 1.78 -0.98 -20.27
N HIS A 170 1.42 -1.42 -19.07
CA HIS A 170 1.92 -2.67 -18.51
C HIS A 170 0.82 -3.72 -18.44
N VAL A 171 -0.25 -3.48 -17.70
CA VAL A 171 -1.27 -4.51 -17.46
C VAL A 171 -2.03 -4.86 -18.74
N GLN A 172 -2.61 -3.88 -19.44
CA GLN A 172 -3.39 -4.13 -20.66
C GLN A 172 -2.55 -4.64 -21.82
N ARG A 173 -1.30 -4.17 -21.93
CA ARG A 173 -0.38 -4.60 -23.00
C ARG A 173 0.36 -5.88 -22.70
N HIS A 174 0.24 -6.42 -21.49
CA HIS A 174 1.00 -7.57 -21.04
C HIS A 174 2.53 -7.37 -21.12
N VAL A 175 3.00 -6.15 -20.83
CA VAL A 175 4.42 -5.79 -20.81
C VAL A 175 4.85 -5.54 -19.38
N PRO A 176 5.69 -6.38 -18.78
CA PRO A 176 6.10 -6.18 -17.40
C PRO A 176 6.89 -4.86 -17.23
N PRO A 177 6.66 -4.10 -16.15
CA PRO A 177 7.43 -2.89 -15.88
C PRO A 177 8.88 -3.24 -15.56
N PRO A 178 9.84 -2.33 -15.82
CA PRO A 178 11.22 -2.52 -15.40
C PRO A 178 11.32 -2.52 -13.87
N TYR A 179 12.35 -3.16 -13.35
CA TYR A 179 12.69 -3.01 -11.93
C TYR A 179 13.38 -1.67 -11.71
N THR A 180 12.90 -0.91 -10.73
CA THR A 180 13.44 0.42 -10.35
C THR A 180 13.70 0.54 -8.85
N GLU A 181 13.39 -0.51 -8.10
CA GLU A 181 13.46 -0.55 -6.65
C GLU A 181 14.86 -0.91 -6.13
N SER A 182 15.01 -1.07 -4.82
CA SER A 182 16.27 -1.53 -4.23
C SER A 182 16.61 -2.95 -4.64
N GLY A 183 17.91 -3.27 -4.77
CA GLY A 183 18.38 -4.59 -5.20
C GLY A 183 17.87 -5.75 -4.34
N ALA A 184 17.70 -5.55 -3.03
CA ALA A 184 17.13 -6.56 -2.14
C ALA A 184 15.69 -6.92 -2.52
N LEU A 185 14.85 -5.91 -2.75
CA LEU A 185 13.46 -6.11 -3.13
C LEU A 185 13.32 -6.72 -4.53
N ILE A 186 14.22 -6.36 -5.46
CA ILE A 186 14.30 -6.96 -6.80
C ILE A 186 14.63 -8.45 -6.71
N ILE A 187 15.63 -8.84 -5.90
CA ILE A 187 16.02 -10.23 -5.72
C ILE A 187 14.87 -11.05 -5.11
N GLU A 188 14.18 -10.50 -4.14
CA GLU A 188 13.01 -11.14 -3.53
C GLU A 188 11.89 -11.36 -4.56
N SER A 189 11.54 -10.32 -5.32
CA SER A 189 10.56 -10.40 -6.40
C SER A 189 10.98 -11.44 -7.48
N ALA A 190 12.25 -11.44 -7.88
CA ALA A 190 12.75 -12.40 -8.86
C ALA A 190 12.66 -13.85 -8.35
N ARG A 191 13.01 -14.11 -7.11
CA ARG A 191 12.87 -15.45 -6.50
C ARG A 191 11.41 -15.89 -6.45
N LYS A 192 10.52 -15.01 -6.04
CA LYS A 192 9.10 -15.28 -5.96
C LYS A 192 8.49 -15.71 -7.29
N HIS A 193 8.90 -15.09 -8.40
CA HIS A 193 8.31 -15.34 -9.72
C HIS A 193 9.08 -16.28 -10.62
N PHE A 194 10.39 -16.43 -10.40
CA PHE A 194 11.28 -17.27 -11.24
C PHE A 194 11.91 -18.44 -10.48
N GLY A 195 11.73 -18.50 -9.17
CA GLY A 195 12.36 -19.49 -8.31
C GLY A 195 13.82 -19.16 -7.95
N PRO A 196 14.48 -20.03 -7.18
CA PRO A 196 15.87 -19.86 -6.78
C PRO A 196 16.81 -19.98 -7.96
N ALA A 197 17.96 -19.31 -7.92
CA ALA A 197 18.99 -19.43 -8.93
C ALA A 197 19.47 -20.89 -9.06
N ASP A 198 19.51 -21.42 -10.27
CA ASP A 198 20.09 -22.72 -10.55
C ASP A 198 21.63 -22.65 -10.41
N LYS A 199 22.14 -23.30 -9.36
CA LYS A 199 23.61 -23.37 -9.09
C LYS A 199 24.42 -24.14 -10.15
N ASN A 200 23.74 -24.94 -10.97
CA ASN A 200 24.34 -25.72 -12.02
C ASN A 200 24.16 -25.09 -13.41
N ALA A 201 23.51 -23.93 -13.48
CA ALA A 201 23.38 -23.23 -14.76
C ALA A 201 24.75 -22.89 -15.35
N PRO A 202 24.93 -23.02 -16.66
CA PRO A 202 26.19 -22.65 -17.30
C PRO A 202 26.46 -21.16 -17.13
N ALA A 203 27.73 -20.81 -16.94
CA ALA A 203 28.10 -19.39 -16.87
C ALA A 203 27.79 -18.71 -18.22
N VAL A 204 27.08 -17.59 -18.15
CA VAL A 204 26.78 -16.74 -19.30
C VAL A 204 27.77 -15.58 -19.32
N ALA A 205 28.53 -15.45 -20.43
CA ALA A 205 29.36 -14.28 -20.66
C ALA A 205 28.43 -13.09 -21.00
N LEU A 206 28.49 -12.02 -20.21
CA LEU A 206 27.79 -10.79 -20.54
C LEU A 206 28.59 -10.05 -21.61
N ASP A 207 27.90 -9.59 -22.66
CA ASP A 207 28.48 -8.68 -23.64
C ASP A 207 28.76 -7.33 -22.99
N LEU A 208 29.82 -6.65 -23.41
CA LEU A 208 30.22 -5.33 -22.89
C LEU A 208 29.07 -4.31 -22.96
N ASP A 209 28.18 -4.44 -23.93
CA ASP A 209 27.02 -3.58 -24.08
C ASP A 209 25.92 -3.79 -22.99
N MET A 210 25.93 -4.93 -22.30
CA MET A 210 24.99 -5.20 -21.19
C MET A 210 25.49 -4.68 -19.83
N THR A 211 26.73 -4.22 -19.76
CA THR A 211 27.30 -3.63 -18.53
C THR A 211 27.09 -2.13 -18.42
N ALA A 212 26.46 -1.52 -19.43
CA ALA A 212 26.19 -0.08 -19.52
C ALA A 212 24.73 0.28 -19.13
N ILE A 213 24.02 -0.65 -18.46
CA ILE A 213 22.65 -0.42 -17.96
C ILE A 213 22.66 -0.06 -16.47
#